data_ff4f3926b3f12ea1aa403e203a583fb1
#
_entry.id   ff4f3926b3f12ea1aa403e203a583fb1
#
_cell.length_a   1.000
_cell.length_b   1.000
_cell.length_c   1.000
_cell.angle_alpha   90.00
_cell.angle_beta   90.00
_cell.angle_gamma   90.00
#
_symmetry.space_group_name_H-M   'P 1'
#
loop_
_entity.id
_entity.type
_entity.pdbx_description
1 polymer ?
#
loop_
_entity_poly.entity_id
_entity_poly.type
_entity_poly.pdbx_seq_one_letter_code
_entity_poly.pdbx_strand_id
1 'polypeptide(L)'
;LGFFILKTKFLIIRFSSIGDIVLTSPAVRCLKTQFPDAEVHYATKKRNYDLLRANPYIDKILLLDDSISELIQELKAENYDYIIDLHNNLRSLRVKLALKAKSYTFNKLNIRKQLLTSFKIHLMPEGHIVDRNMEPLRHFNITNDGKGLDHFIPEADEFPLNELPEYCKNGYVALVLAGTYFTKRMPVDKYRKMISETDIPFVLLGGKNEQAMAGHILGWNTGNVVDFTGKLRINQSASLEKNARLVITNDTGLMHIAAAFKKKILSVWGNTSPELGMYPYLPGMGSEILETKGLSCRPCSKLGYRQCPRKHFRCMNDIPEDRIIDWVKKEL
;
A
#
# COMPACT_ATOMS: atom_id res chain seq x y z
N LEU A 1 -45.40 1.60 -12.80
CA LEU A 1 -44.72 2.82 -12.33
C LEU A 1 -43.42 2.37 -11.64
N GLY A 2 -42.32 2.37 -12.39
CA GLY A 2 -41.00 2.12 -11.82
C GLY A 2 -40.62 3.30 -10.93
N PHE A 3 -40.49 3.09 -9.63
CA PHE A 3 -39.87 4.03 -8.74
C PHE A 3 -38.39 4.19 -9.15
N PHE A 4 -38.05 5.30 -9.76
CA PHE A 4 -36.64 5.70 -9.86
C PHE A 4 -36.14 5.98 -8.42
N ILE A 5 -35.49 5.02 -7.80
CA ILE A 5 -34.77 5.25 -6.55
C ILE A 5 -33.63 6.18 -6.92
N LEU A 6 -33.71 7.44 -6.50
CA LEU A 6 -32.62 8.40 -6.66
C LEU A 6 -31.43 7.89 -5.84
N LYS A 7 -30.37 7.45 -6.51
CA LYS A 7 -29.14 7.03 -5.84
C LYS A 7 -28.47 8.23 -5.20
N THR A 8 -27.97 8.07 -4.00
CA THR A 8 -27.14 9.06 -3.33
C THR A 8 -25.72 8.99 -3.87
N LYS A 9 -25.21 10.08 -4.45
CA LYS A 9 -23.90 10.11 -5.08
C LYS A 9 -22.80 10.53 -4.10
N PHE A 10 -21.85 9.64 -3.92
CA PHE A 10 -20.67 9.87 -3.09
C PHE A 10 -19.42 10.02 -3.96
N LEU A 11 -18.64 11.06 -3.71
CA LEU A 11 -17.29 11.22 -4.28
C LEU A 11 -16.25 10.89 -3.21
N ILE A 12 -15.49 9.83 -3.41
CA ILE A 12 -14.28 9.53 -2.61
C ILE A 12 -13.07 10.16 -3.29
N ILE A 13 -12.23 10.89 -2.55
CA ILE A 13 -11.03 11.53 -3.07
C ILE A 13 -9.78 10.93 -2.46
N ARG A 14 -8.95 10.23 -3.27
CA ARG A 14 -7.58 9.83 -2.90
C ARG A 14 -6.66 9.81 -4.12
N PHE A 15 -5.89 10.88 -4.30
CA PHE A 15 -5.03 11.06 -5.49
C PHE A 15 -3.76 10.23 -5.49
N SER A 16 -3.23 9.83 -4.35
CA SER A 16 -1.96 9.08 -4.15
C SER A 16 -1.78 8.72 -2.67
N SER A 17 -0.84 7.85 -2.28
CA SER A 17 0.03 7.00 -3.09
C SER A 17 -0.61 5.62 -3.30
N ILE A 18 0.11 4.66 -3.90
CA ILE A 18 -0.37 3.28 -4.13
C ILE A 18 -0.91 2.67 -2.82
N GLY A 19 -0.05 2.58 -1.79
CA GLY A 19 -0.45 2.01 -0.51
C GLY A 19 -1.61 2.75 0.16
N ASP A 20 -1.60 4.09 0.09
CA ASP A 20 -2.72 4.88 0.64
C ASP A 20 -4.05 4.62 -0.08
N ILE A 21 -4.02 4.36 -1.40
CA ILE A 21 -5.23 4.01 -2.17
C ILE A 21 -5.74 2.65 -1.73
N VAL A 22 -4.87 1.63 -1.63
CA VAL A 22 -5.25 0.30 -1.14
C VAL A 22 -5.82 0.38 0.28
N LEU A 23 -5.25 1.21 1.14
CA LEU A 23 -5.72 1.45 2.51
C LEU A 23 -7.10 2.16 2.59
N THR A 24 -7.65 2.67 1.48
CA THR A 24 -9.03 3.18 1.44
C THR A 24 -10.04 2.10 1.05
N SER A 25 -9.63 0.93 0.61
CA SER A 25 -10.55 -0.10 0.10
C SER A 25 -11.64 -0.53 1.11
N PRO A 26 -11.38 -0.66 2.43
CA PRO A 26 -12.43 -0.94 3.39
C PRO A 26 -13.50 0.16 3.44
N ALA A 27 -13.08 1.43 3.33
CA ALA A 27 -14.02 2.55 3.33
C ALA A 27 -14.94 2.51 2.08
N VAL A 28 -14.38 2.19 0.91
CA VAL A 28 -15.13 2.03 -0.34
C VAL A 28 -16.11 0.87 -0.24
N ARG A 29 -15.65 -0.32 0.17
CA ARG A 29 -16.47 -1.52 0.34
C ARG A 29 -17.59 -1.30 1.36
N CYS A 30 -17.26 -0.82 2.55
CA CYS A 30 -18.24 -0.61 3.61
C CYS A 30 -19.30 0.43 3.22
N LEU A 31 -18.91 1.53 2.54
CA LEU A 31 -19.86 2.49 1.98
C LEU A 31 -20.83 1.80 1.02
N LYS A 32 -20.32 1.06 0.04
CA LYS A 32 -21.14 0.42 -0.99
C LYS A 32 -22.05 -0.66 -0.42
N THR A 33 -21.59 -1.44 0.55
CA THR A 33 -22.33 -2.58 1.10
C THR A 33 -23.32 -2.20 2.21
N GLN A 34 -23.02 -1.16 3.00
CA GLN A 34 -23.87 -0.73 4.11
C GLN A 34 -24.80 0.43 3.76
N PHE A 35 -24.60 1.05 2.58
CA PHE A 35 -25.49 2.07 2.03
C PHE A 35 -25.93 1.63 0.61
N PRO A 36 -26.92 0.75 0.48
CA PRO A 36 -27.27 0.07 -0.78
C PRO A 36 -27.55 1.01 -1.96
N ASP A 37 -28.13 2.18 -1.69
CA ASP A 37 -28.45 3.19 -2.72
C ASP A 37 -27.26 4.12 -3.04
N ALA A 38 -26.05 3.82 -2.55
CA ALA A 38 -24.88 4.61 -2.88
C ALA A 38 -24.43 4.40 -4.33
N GLU A 39 -24.25 5.49 -5.05
CA GLU A 39 -23.45 5.56 -6.26
C GLU A 39 -22.06 6.11 -5.88
N VAL A 40 -21.06 5.25 -5.93
CA VAL A 40 -19.71 5.55 -5.41
C VAL A 40 -18.77 5.88 -6.55
N HIS A 41 -18.37 7.16 -6.64
CA HIS A 41 -17.35 7.61 -7.56
C HIS A 41 -16.02 7.81 -6.83
N TYR A 42 -14.93 7.56 -7.53
CA TYR A 42 -13.59 7.68 -6.96
C TYR A 42 -12.69 8.58 -7.79
N ALA A 43 -12.18 9.66 -7.21
CA ALA A 43 -11.23 10.56 -7.86
C ALA A 43 -9.78 10.22 -7.49
N THR A 44 -8.98 9.83 -8.48
CA THR A 44 -7.56 9.50 -8.32
C THR A 44 -6.71 10.05 -9.45
N LYS A 45 -5.37 9.94 -9.35
CA LYS A 45 -4.48 10.25 -10.47
C LYS A 45 -4.54 9.15 -11.54
N LYS A 46 -4.47 9.51 -12.81
CA LYS A 46 -4.48 8.60 -13.98
C LYS A 46 -3.52 7.43 -13.82
N ARG A 47 -2.31 7.66 -13.35
CA ARG A 47 -1.31 6.61 -13.11
C ARG A 47 -1.70 5.54 -12.08
N ASN A 48 -2.75 5.77 -11.29
CA ASN A 48 -3.25 4.84 -10.28
C ASN A 48 -4.54 4.13 -10.71
N TYR A 49 -5.00 4.35 -11.96
CA TYR A 49 -6.23 3.77 -12.49
C TYR A 49 -6.29 2.25 -12.33
N ASP A 50 -5.18 1.58 -12.63
CA ASP A 50 -5.07 0.12 -12.55
C ASP A 50 -5.31 -0.46 -11.15
N LEU A 51 -5.08 0.34 -10.08
CA LEU A 51 -5.37 -0.10 -8.70
C LEU A 51 -6.87 -0.21 -8.40
N LEU A 52 -7.73 0.45 -9.19
CA LEU A 52 -9.14 0.66 -8.87
C LEU A 52 -10.08 0.09 -9.93
N ARG A 53 -9.64 -0.05 -11.19
CA ARG A 53 -10.52 -0.32 -12.34
C ARG A 53 -11.31 -1.62 -12.28
N ALA A 54 -10.87 -2.59 -11.49
CA ALA A 54 -11.57 -3.84 -11.27
C ALA A 54 -12.31 -3.89 -9.93
N ASN A 55 -12.36 -2.79 -9.18
CA ASN A 55 -13.03 -2.77 -7.87
C ASN A 55 -14.54 -2.72 -8.05
N PRO A 56 -15.30 -3.78 -7.67
CA PRO A 56 -16.75 -3.86 -7.90
C PRO A 56 -17.56 -2.89 -7.02
N TYR A 57 -16.93 -2.27 -6.05
CA TYR A 57 -17.57 -1.30 -5.15
C TYR A 57 -17.46 0.15 -5.64
N ILE A 58 -16.84 0.37 -6.82
CA ILE A 58 -16.69 1.69 -7.44
C ILE A 58 -17.52 1.71 -8.73
N ASP A 59 -18.50 2.61 -8.80
CA ASP A 59 -19.36 2.74 -9.98
C ASP A 59 -18.68 3.58 -11.08
N LYS A 60 -17.84 4.57 -10.70
CA LYS A 60 -17.11 5.41 -11.66
C LYS A 60 -15.80 5.90 -11.11
N ILE A 61 -14.76 5.92 -11.96
CA ILE A 61 -13.45 6.45 -11.63
C ILE A 61 -13.21 7.74 -12.43
N LEU A 62 -12.89 8.83 -11.74
CA LEU A 62 -12.54 10.10 -12.36
C LEU A 62 -11.04 10.35 -12.18
N LEU A 63 -10.38 10.74 -13.27
CA LEU A 63 -8.93 10.70 -13.35
C LEU A 63 -8.33 12.11 -13.37
N LEU A 64 -7.53 12.42 -12.35
CA LEU A 64 -6.65 13.58 -12.38
C LEU A 64 -5.44 13.24 -13.25
N ASP A 65 -5.38 13.85 -14.42
CA ASP A 65 -4.19 13.87 -15.28
C ASP A 65 -3.34 15.10 -14.94
N ASP A 66 -3.18 16.03 -15.83
CA ASP A 66 -2.34 17.22 -15.63
C ASP A 66 -3.10 18.37 -14.94
N SER A 67 -4.39 18.54 -15.26
CA SER A 67 -5.19 19.67 -14.84
C SER A 67 -6.24 19.32 -13.77
N ILE A 68 -6.09 19.90 -12.58
CA ILE A 68 -7.14 19.82 -11.54
C ILE A 68 -8.42 20.58 -11.95
N SER A 69 -8.32 21.56 -12.85
CA SER A 69 -9.46 22.36 -13.30
C SER A 69 -10.35 21.54 -14.25
N GLU A 70 -9.76 20.73 -15.13
CA GLU A 70 -10.50 19.80 -16.00
C GLU A 70 -11.23 18.74 -15.17
N LEU A 71 -10.53 18.11 -14.22
CA LEU A 71 -11.18 17.18 -13.30
C LEU A 71 -12.36 17.83 -12.56
N ILE A 72 -12.22 19.09 -12.10
CA ILE A 72 -13.31 19.80 -11.43
C ILE A 72 -14.51 20.01 -12.37
N GLN A 73 -14.30 20.27 -13.65
CA GLN A 73 -15.39 20.40 -14.62
C GLN A 73 -16.15 19.07 -14.78
N GLU A 74 -15.43 17.97 -14.94
CA GLU A 74 -16.03 16.64 -15.01
C GLU A 74 -16.82 16.29 -13.72
N LEU A 75 -16.23 16.57 -12.56
CA LEU A 75 -16.85 16.33 -11.27
C LEU A 75 -18.12 17.16 -11.06
N LYS A 76 -18.17 18.41 -11.55
CA LYS A 76 -19.37 19.27 -11.44
C LYS A 76 -20.58 18.72 -12.19
N ALA A 77 -20.36 18.04 -13.31
CA ALA A 77 -21.43 17.47 -14.11
C ALA A 77 -22.14 16.29 -13.41
N GLU A 78 -21.49 15.70 -12.39
CA GLU A 78 -22.02 14.54 -11.67
C GLU A 78 -23.03 14.87 -10.57
N ASN A 79 -23.05 16.10 -10.04
CA ASN A 79 -23.96 16.56 -8.98
C ASN A 79 -23.91 15.67 -7.72
N TYR A 80 -22.78 15.70 -7.00
CA TYR A 80 -22.57 14.90 -5.79
C TYR A 80 -23.38 15.41 -4.59
N ASP A 81 -23.95 14.49 -3.82
CA ASP A 81 -24.58 14.77 -2.54
C ASP A 81 -23.51 14.90 -1.44
N TYR A 82 -22.49 14.03 -1.47
CA TYR A 82 -21.46 13.96 -0.44
C TYR A 82 -20.07 13.77 -1.02
N ILE A 83 -19.08 14.36 -0.33
CA ILE A 83 -17.67 14.18 -0.62
C ILE A 83 -16.97 13.56 0.59
N ILE A 84 -16.32 12.43 0.40
CA ILE A 84 -15.48 11.74 1.38
C ILE A 84 -14.02 11.99 1.03
N ASP A 85 -13.42 13.00 1.67
CA ASP A 85 -12.04 13.41 1.40
C ASP A 85 -11.04 12.60 2.24
N LEU A 86 -10.52 11.52 1.65
CA LEU A 86 -9.48 10.66 2.23
C LEU A 86 -8.07 11.10 1.82
N HIS A 87 -7.94 12.28 1.17
CA HIS A 87 -6.65 12.84 0.77
C HIS A 87 -6.21 14.04 1.59
N ASN A 88 -7.14 14.94 1.93
CA ASN A 88 -6.96 16.10 2.80
C ASN A 88 -5.73 16.96 2.45
N ASN A 89 -5.69 17.53 1.24
CA ASN A 89 -4.64 18.45 0.79
C ASN A 89 -5.21 19.61 -0.04
N LEU A 90 -4.35 20.50 -0.53
CA LEU A 90 -4.78 21.68 -1.32
C LEU A 90 -5.57 21.29 -2.59
N ARG A 91 -5.26 20.16 -3.24
CA ARG A 91 -6.01 19.71 -4.43
C ARG A 91 -7.42 19.25 -4.04
N SER A 92 -7.56 18.42 -3.01
CA SER A 92 -8.88 17.99 -2.54
C SER A 92 -9.69 19.15 -1.96
N LEU A 93 -9.04 20.13 -1.34
CA LEU A 93 -9.69 21.35 -0.89
C LEU A 93 -10.29 22.14 -2.07
N ARG A 94 -9.51 22.33 -3.17
CA ARG A 94 -10.02 22.99 -4.39
C ARG A 94 -11.23 22.27 -4.97
N VAL A 95 -11.24 20.94 -5.00
CA VAL A 95 -12.39 20.14 -5.45
C VAL A 95 -13.60 20.40 -4.54
N LYS A 96 -13.44 20.30 -3.22
CA LYS A 96 -14.53 20.53 -2.25
C LYS A 96 -15.15 21.93 -2.41
N LEU A 97 -14.33 22.96 -2.52
CA LEU A 97 -14.80 24.35 -2.68
C LEU A 97 -15.54 24.55 -4.02
N ALA A 98 -15.10 23.87 -5.08
CA ALA A 98 -15.72 23.99 -6.40
C ALA A 98 -17.06 23.26 -6.53
N LEU A 99 -17.19 22.10 -5.87
CA LEU A 99 -18.41 21.26 -5.94
C LEU A 99 -19.48 21.72 -4.94
N LYS A 100 -19.11 22.38 -3.84
CA LYS A 100 -20.01 22.85 -2.79
C LYS A 100 -20.90 21.78 -2.15
N ALA A 101 -20.63 20.49 -2.39
CA ALA A 101 -21.30 19.37 -1.76
C ALA A 101 -20.85 19.21 -0.31
N LYS A 102 -21.70 18.62 0.53
CA LYS A 102 -21.37 18.35 1.93
C LYS A 102 -20.17 17.42 2.03
N SER A 103 -19.11 17.83 2.72
CA SER A 103 -17.85 17.09 2.73
C SER A 103 -17.43 16.65 4.11
N TYR A 104 -16.93 15.41 4.20
CA TYR A 104 -16.35 14.82 5.40
C TYR A 104 -14.90 14.43 5.12
N THR A 105 -14.00 14.82 6.01
CA THR A 105 -12.55 14.72 5.75
C THR A 105 -11.86 13.95 6.86
N PHE A 106 -11.05 12.95 6.50
CA PHE A 106 -10.29 12.18 7.48
C PHE A 106 -9.18 13.00 8.15
N ASN A 107 -8.83 12.65 9.39
CA ASN A 107 -7.76 13.33 10.11
C ASN A 107 -6.39 12.72 9.78
N LYS A 108 -5.49 13.51 9.20
CA LYS A 108 -4.11 13.11 8.91
C LYS A 108 -3.21 12.98 10.12
N LEU A 109 -3.57 13.57 11.24
CA LEU A 109 -2.74 13.66 12.45
C LEU A 109 -1.35 14.28 12.18
N ASN A 110 -1.27 15.27 11.29
CA ASN A 110 0.02 15.83 10.84
C ASN A 110 0.85 16.40 12.00
N ILE A 111 0.21 17.06 12.97
CA ILE A 111 0.90 17.62 14.16
C ILE A 111 1.46 16.48 15.02
N ARG A 112 0.66 15.47 15.33
CA ARG A 112 1.10 14.31 16.13
C ARG A 112 2.24 13.55 15.46
N LYS A 113 2.14 13.33 14.14
CA LYS A 113 3.22 12.73 13.33
C LYS A 113 4.49 13.59 13.37
N GLN A 114 4.37 14.91 13.34
CA GLN A 114 5.51 15.81 13.43
C GLN A 114 6.15 15.74 14.81
N LEU A 115 5.36 15.75 15.90
CA LEU A 115 5.85 15.57 17.26
C LEU A 115 6.60 14.24 17.42
N LEU A 116 6.06 13.15 16.89
CA LEU A 116 6.72 11.84 16.91
C LEU A 116 8.04 11.84 16.13
N THR A 117 8.05 12.35 14.89
CA THR A 117 9.23 12.24 14.04
C THR A 117 10.35 13.23 14.42
N SER A 118 10.00 14.45 14.84
CA SER A 118 10.99 15.49 15.14
C SER A 118 11.38 15.54 16.62
N PHE A 119 10.44 15.36 17.52
CA PHE A 119 10.65 15.53 18.97
C PHE A 119 10.58 14.22 19.77
N LYS A 120 10.23 13.09 19.11
CA LYS A 120 10.05 11.78 19.76
C LYS A 120 8.95 11.77 20.83
N ILE A 121 7.97 12.67 20.69
CA ILE A 121 6.80 12.74 21.56
C ILE A 121 5.72 11.82 21.01
N HIS A 122 5.40 10.76 21.75
CA HIS A 122 4.47 9.69 21.37
C HIS A 122 3.03 10.08 21.73
N LEU A 123 2.35 10.82 20.83
CA LEU A 123 0.94 11.19 20.95
C LEU A 123 0.09 10.60 19.81
N MET A 124 0.63 9.63 19.09
CA MET A 124 -0.17 8.92 18.07
C MET A 124 -1.25 8.10 18.80
N PRO A 125 -2.51 8.11 18.31
CA PRO A 125 -3.53 7.24 18.87
C PRO A 125 -3.20 5.79 18.52
N GLU A 126 -3.64 4.89 19.35
CA GLU A 126 -3.71 3.48 18.97
C GLU A 126 -4.64 3.31 17.76
N GLY A 127 -4.35 2.32 16.92
CA GLY A 127 -5.13 2.01 15.74
C GLY A 127 -4.44 2.31 14.41
N HIS A 128 -5.08 1.85 13.37
CA HIS A 128 -4.56 1.87 12.01
C HIS A 128 -5.10 3.05 11.20
N ILE A 129 -4.44 3.43 10.10
CA ILE A 129 -4.94 4.47 9.19
C ILE A 129 -6.26 4.08 8.53
N VAL A 130 -6.55 2.78 8.41
CA VAL A 130 -7.85 2.28 7.94
C VAL A 130 -8.97 2.78 8.84
N ASP A 131 -8.80 2.73 10.17
CA ASP A 131 -9.82 3.20 11.10
C ASP A 131 -10.07 4.71 10.95
N ARG A 132 -9.02 5.47 10.67
CA ARG A 132 -9.13 6.90 10.37
C ARG A 132 -9.79 7.17 9.00
N ASN A 133 -9.58 6.31 8.02
CA ASN A 133 -10.28 6.40 6.73
C ASN A 133 -11.77 6.10 6.88
N MET A 134 -12.17 5.33 7.90
CA MET A 134 -13.58 5.05 8.24
C MET A 134 -14.26 6.19 9.00
N GLU A 135 -13.51 7.07 9.70
CA GLU A 135 -14.09 8.17 10.51
C GLU A 135 -15.11 9.03 9.73
N PRO A 136 -14.84 9.48 8.47
CA PRO A 136 -15.82 10.27 7.71
C PRO A 136 -17.12 9.54 7.42
N LEU A 137 -17.12 8.22 7.39
CA LEU A 137 -18.29 7.40 7.06
C LEU A 137 -19.21 7.16 8.28
N ARG A 138 -18.73 7.42 9.50
CA ARG A 138 -19.55 7.32 10.72
C ARG A 138 -20.78 8.22 10.70
N HIS A 139 -20.73 9.34 9.96
CA HIS A 139 -21.88 10.22 9.77
C HIS A 139 -23.06 9.56 9.03
N PHE A 140 -22.82 8.42 8.42
CA PHE A 140 -23.81 7.61 7.71
C PHE A 140 -24.07 6.28 8.45
N ASN A 141 -23.65 6.14 9.71
CA ASN A 141 -23.70 4.91 10.51
C ASN A 141 -22.95 3.71 9.87
N ILE A 142 -21.96 3.99 9.01
CA ILE A 142 -21.15 2.97 8.34
C ILE A 142 -19.96 2.63 9.25
N THR A 143 -19.77 1.35 9.48
CA THR A 143 -18.69 0.81 10.33
C THR A 143 -17.75 -0.10 9.54
N ASN A 144 -16.54 -0.28 10.05
CA ASN A 144 -15.57 -1.21 9.47
C ASN A 144 -16.08 -2.66 9.67
N ASP A 145 -16.14 -3.42 8.59
CA ASP A 145 -16.60 -4.81 8.59
C ASP A 145 -15.55 -5.84 9.04
N GLY A 146 -14.31 -5.39 9.33
CA GLY A 146 -13.23 -6.25 9.79
C GLY A 146 -12.66 -7.22 8.76
N LYS A 147 -13.09 -7.15 7.47
CA LYS A 147 -12.63 -8.08 6.43
C LYS A 147 -11.22 -7.78 5.90
N GLY A 148 -10.61 -6.67 6.32
CA GLY A 148 -9.28 -6.23 5.86
C GLY A 148 -9.33 -5.44 4.58
N LEU A 149 -8.20 -5.40 3.87
CA LEU A 149 -8.05 -4.66 2.61
C LEU A 149 -8.58 -5.45 1.41
N ASP A 150 -8.86 -4.73 0.32
CA ASP A 150 -9.17 -5.32 -0.99
C ASP A 150 -8.18 -4.84 -2.04
N HIS A 151 -7.85 -5.73 -2.96
CA HIS A 151 -7.24 -5.42 -4.24
C HIS A 151 -7.77 -6.40 -5.29
N PHE A 152 -8.30 -5.87 -6.38
CA PHE A 152 -8.92 -6.66 -7.44
C PHE A 152 -8.04 -6.59 -8.69
N ILE A 153 -7.62 -7.76 -9.16
CA ILE A 153 -6.81 -7.90 -10.37
C ILE A 153 -7.75 -8.27 -11.51
N PRO A 154 -7.82 -7.46 -12.59
CA PRO A 154 -8.52 -7.89 -13.80
C PRO A 154 -7.88 -9.16 -14.39
N GLU A 155 -8.67 -10.06 -14.94
CA GLU A 155 -8.20 -11.32 -15.53
C GLU A 155 -7.07 -11.09 -16.55
N ALA A 156 -7.20 -10.07 -17.39
CA ALA A 156 -6.18 -9.70 -18.39
C ALA A 156 -4.85 -9.19 -17.79
N ASP A 157 -4.80 -8.89 -16.49
CA ASP A 157 -3.60 -8.46 -15.78
C ASP A 157 -3.03 -9.56 -14.85
N GLU A 158 -3.69 -10.71 -14.73
CA GLU A 158 -3.10 -11.84 -14.00
C GLU A 158 -1.80 -12.26 -14.69
N PHE A 159 -0.76 -12.50 -13.89
CA PHE A 159 0.52 -12.97 -14.42
C PHE A 159 0.40 -14.47 -14.81
N PRO A 160 0.77 -14.84 -16.03
CA PRO A 160 0.70 -16.24 -16.45
C PRO A 160 1.78 -17.07 -15.73
N LEU A 161 1.39 -17.79 -14.68
CA LEU A 161 2.32 -18.53 -13.82
C LEU A 161 3.14 -19.60 -14.55
N ASN A 162 2.69 -20.04 -15.73
CA ASN A 162 3.44 -20.94 -16.59
C ASN A 162 4.68 -20.29 -17.22
N GLU A 163 4.79 -18.96 -17.21
CA GLU A 163 6.00 -18.22 -17.61
C GLU A 163 7.07 -18.17 -16.51
N LEU A 164 6.73 -18.57 -15.27
CA LEU A 164 7.73 -18.72 -14.23
C LEU A 164 8.66 -19.89 -14.51
N PRO A 165 9.96 -19.79 -14.15
CA PRO A 165 10.88 -20.92 -14.21
C PRO A 165 10.33 -22.14 -13.48
N GLU A 166 10.69 -23.34 -13.95
CA GLU A 166 10.22 -24.62 -13.41
C GLU A 166 10.41 -24.72 -11.88
N TYR A 167 11.55 -24.24 -11.39
CA TYR A 167 11.86 -24.26 -9.97
C TYR A 167 10.93 -23.39 -9.12
N CYS A 168 10.17 -22.44 -9.70
CA CYS A 168 9.18 -21.63 -9.00
C CYS A 168 7.81 -22.30 -8.89
N LYS A 169 7.52 -23.35 -9.67
CA LYS A 169 6.18 -23.96 -9.75
C LYS A 169 5.71 -24.59 -8.43
N ASN A 170 6.63 -25.05 -7.60
CA ASN A 170 6.32 -25.63 -6.29
C ASN A 170 6.16 -24.57 -5.17
N GLY A 171 6.17 -23.28 -5.55
CA GLY A 171 6.06 -22.13 -4.66
C GLY A 171 7.33 -21.30 -4.62
N TYR A 172 7.16 -20.04 -4.24
CA TYR A 172 8.23 -19.04 -4.17
C TYR A 172 7.95 -17.99 -3.09
N VAL A 173 8.98 -17.26 -2.72
CA VAL A 173 8.89 -16.04 -1.91
C VAL A 173 8.87 -14.83 -2.84
N ALA A 174 7.84 -13.99 -2.77
CA ALA A 174 7.86 -12.69 -3.40
C ALA A 174 8.73 -11.73 -2.57
N LEU A 175 9.85 -11.31 -3.14
CA LEU A 175 10.80 -10.40 -2.50
C LEU A 175 10.65 -9.00 -3.10
N VAL A 176 9.98 -8.12 -2.35
CA VAL A 176 9.71 -6.75 -2.78
C VAL A 176 10.87 -5.84 -2.42
N LEU A 177 11.68 -5.50 -3.41
CA LEU A 177 12.83 -4.61 -3.26
C LEU A 177 12.42 -3.14 -3.17
N ALA A 178 11.17 -2.82 -3.60
CA ALA A 178 10.68 -1.47 -3.73
C ALA A 178 10.74 -0.66 -2.43
N GLY A 179 10.98 0.64 -2.59
CA GLY A 179 10.94 1.64 -1.55
C GLY A 179 11.18 3.02 -2.16
N THR A 180 10.20 3.93 -2.06
CA THR A 180 10.29 5.28 -2.65
C THR A 180 11.54 6.04 -2.20
N TYR A 181 11.98 5.81 -0.98
CA TYR A 181 13.16 6.46 -0.40
C TYR A 181 14.21 5.42 -0.03
N PHE A 182 15.48 5.78 -0.20
CA PHE A 182 16.62 4.93 0.19
C PHE A 182 16.50 4.41 1.61
N THR A 183 16.12 5.27 2.56
CA THR A 183 16.05 4.91 3.98
C THR A 183 14.89 3.95 4.34
N LYS A 184 14.05 3.59 3.39
CA LYS A 184 13.04 2.53 3.52
C LYS A 184 13.50 1.17 2.98
N ARG A 185 14.59 1.13 2.22
CA ARG A 185 15.07 -0.09 1.56
C ARG A 185 16.08 -0.81 2.45
N MET A 186 15.91 -2.10 2.60
CA MET A 186 16.92 -2.94 3.23
C MET A 186 18.18 -2.97 2.35
N PRO A 187 19.39 -2.89 2.93
CA PRO A 187 20.65 -3.02 2.18
C PRO A 187 20.70 -4.35 1.41
N VAL A 188 21.20 -4.30 0.17
CA VAL A 188 21.17 -5.46 -0.73
C VAL A 188 21.91 -6.67 -0.16
N ASP A 189 23.04 -6.47 0.51
CA ASP A 189 23.86 -7.54 1.07
C ASP A 189 23.12 -8.38 2.13
N LYS A 190 22.11 -7.81 2.79
CA LYS A 190 21.26 -8.53 3.75
C LYS A 190 20.35 -9.58 3.13
N TYR A 191 20.11 -9.51 1.84
CA TYR A 191 19.35 -10.54 1.13
C TYR A 191 20.21 -11.77 0.81
N ARG A 192 21.55 -11.61 0.70
CA ARG A 192 22.44 -12.66 0.22
C ARG A 192 22.37 -13.93 1.07
N LYS A 193 22.55 -13.77 2.38
CA LYS A 193 22.52 -14.90 3.33
C LYS A 193 21.17 -15.63 3.27
N MET A 194 20.07 -14.89 3.27
CA MET A 194 18.71 -15.45 3.16
C MET A 194 18.55 -16.26 1.88
N ILE A 195 18.94 -15.71 0.72
CA ILE A 195 18.78 -16.38 -0.57
C ILE A 195 19.65 -17.63 -0.67
N SER A 196 20.87 -17.61 -0.10
CA SER A 196 21.79 -18.76 -0.16
C SER A 196 21.50 -19.85 0.89
N GLU A 197 20.83 -19.52 2.00
CA GLU A 197 20.57 -20.45 3.10
C GLU A 197 19.14 -21.00 3.13
N THR A 198 18.33 -20.65 2.12
CA THR A 198 16.97 -21.18 1.96
C THR A 198 16.82 -21.84 0.59
N ASP A 199 16.22 -23.02 0.56
CA ASP A 199 16.05 -23.82 -0.68
C ASP A 199 14.79 -23.39 -1.47
N ILE A 200 14.18 -22.25 -1.12
CA ILE A 200 13.01 -21.74 -1.82
C ILE A 200 13.39 -20.71 -2.90
N PRO A 201 12.70 -20.72 -4.06
CA PRO A 201 12.88 -19.68 -5.06
C PRO A 201 12.41 -18.30 -4.62
N PHE A 202 13.10 -17.27 -5.12
CA PHE A 202 12.74 -15.87 -4.91
C PHE A 202 12.34 -15.21 -6.21
N VAL A 203 11.19 -14.53 -6.19
CA VAL A 203 10.71 -13.67 -7.27
C VAL A 203 10.91 -12.22 -6.85
N LEU A 204 11.84 -11.52 -7.50
CA LEU A 204 12.14 -10.12 -7.22
C LEU A 204 11.10 -9.21 -7.84
N LEU A 205 10.49 -8.35 -7.02
CA LEU A 205 9.47 -7.37 -7.41
C LEU A 205 9.94 -5.95 -7.08
N GLY A 206 9.66 -5.02 -7.98
CA GLY A 206 10.01 -3.62 -7.82
C GLY A 206 9.83 -2.83 -9.10
N GLY A 207 10.05 -1.52 -9.03
CA GLY A 207 10.04 -0.64 -10.18
C GLY A 207 11.40 -0.57 -10.90
N LYS A 208 11.51 0.32 -11.89
CA LYS A 208 12.76 0.55 -12.63
C LYS A 208 13.92 1.00 -11.73
N ASN A 209 13.62 1.70 -10.63
CA ASN A 209 14.64 2.18 -9.69
C ASN A 209 15.33 1.06 -8.90
N GLU A 210 14.75 -0.13 -8.86
CA GLU A 210 15.26 -1.29 -8.14
C GLU A 210 16.05 -2.25 -9.04
N GLN A 211 16.12 -2.02 -10.35
CA GLN A 211 16.83 -2.88 -11.32
C GLN A 211 18.33 -3.04 -11.00
N ALA A 212 18.99 -1.97 -10.56
CA ALA A 212 20.41 -2.05 -10.18
C ALA A 212 20.61 -2.97 -8.94
N MET A 213 19.70 -2.93 -7.97
CA MET A 213 19.72 -3.81 -6.82
C MET A 213 19.43 -5.27 -7.22
N ALA A 214 18.46 -5.49 -8.09
CA ALA A 214 18.15 -6.81 -8.61
C ALA A 214 19.32 -7.39 -9.39
N GLY A 215 19.98 -6.61 -10.25
CA GLY A 215 21.18 -7.01 -10.96
C GLY A 215 22.33 -7.43 -10.04
N HIS A 216 22.51 -6.74 -8.91
CA HIS A 216 23.48 -7.13 -7.88
C HIS A 216 23.12 -8.50 -7.27
N ILE A 217 21.84 -8.73 -6.95
CA ILE A 217 21.36 -10.01 -6.40
C ILE A 217 21.57 -11.15 -7.40
N LEU A 218 21.22 -10.96 -8.66
CA LEU A 218 21.44 -11.95 -9.72
C LEU A 218 22.91 -12.28 -9.90
N GLY A 219 23.81 -11.32 -9.72
CA GLY A 219 25.27 -11.50 -9.80
C GLY A 219 25.84 -12.49 -8.76
N TRP A 220 25.07 -12.87 -7.73
CA TRP A 220 25.50 -13.90 -6.78
C TRP A 220 25.37 -15.33 -7.32
N ASN A 221 24.68 -15.52 -8.46
CA ASN A 221 24.53 -16.80 -9.15
C ASN A 221 24.01 -17.95 -8.27
N THR A 222 23.05 -17.66 -7.40
CA THR A 222 22.47 -18.66 -6.47
C THR A 222 21.54 -19.67 -7.17
N GLY A 223 21.11 -19.40 -8.41
CA GLY A 223 20.28 -20.31 -9.21
C GLY A 223 18.79 -20.35 -8.85
N ASN A 224 18.39 -19.73 -7.74
CA ASN A 224 17.02 -19.77 -7.21
C ASN A 224 16.31 -18.39 -7.23
N VAL A 225 16.77 -17.45 -8.05
CA VAL A 225 16.22 -16.09 -8.14
C VAL A 225 15.77 -15.77 -9.55
N VAL A 226 14.56 -15.24 -9.69
CA VAL A 226 14.04 -14.67 -10.95
C VAL A 226 13.68 -13.20 -10.74
N ASP A 227 14.07 -12.35 -11.68
CA ASP A 227 13.90 -10.90 -11.61
C ASP A 227 12.80 -10.37 -12.53
N PHE A 228 11.81 -9.72 -11.93
CA PHE A 228 10.76 -8.96 -12.60
C PHE A 228 10.79 -7.45 -12.30
N THR A 229 11.85 -6.92 -11.70
CA THR A 229 11.93 -5.50 -11.38
C THR A 229 11.87 -4.63 -12.65
N GLY A 230 10.96 -3.65 -12.64
CA GLY A 230 10.75 -2.73 -13.76
C GLY A 230 10.17 -3.35 -15.03
N LYS A 231 9.77 -4.62 -15.01
CA LYS A 231 9.23 -5.37 -16.16
C LYS A 231 7.71 -5.51 -16.12
N LEU A 232 7.09 -5.37 -14.95
CA LEU A 232 5.69 -5.63 -14.70
C LEU A 232 4.89 -4.36 -14.43
N ARG A 233 3.60 -4.39 -14.80
CA ARG A 233 2.60 -3.45 -14.30
C ARG A 233 2.24 -3.81 -12.86
N ILE A 234 1.60 -2.87 -12.15
CA ILE A 234 1.28 -3.05 -10.72
C ILE A 234 0.40 -4.29 -10.46
N ASN A 235 -0.59 -4.56 -11.31
CA ASN A 235 -1.46 -5.71 -11.14
C ASN A 235 -0.76 -7.04 -11.43
N GLN A 236 0.20 -7.08 -12.35
CA GLN A 236 1.04 -8.27 -12.59
C GLN A 236 1.94 -8.55 -11.38
N SER A 237 2.53 -7.50 -10.77
CA SER A 237 3.27 -7.65 -9.51
C SER A 237 2.35 -8.13 -8.38
N ALA A 238 1.14 -7.60 -8.30
CA ALA A 238 0.12 -8.02 -7.35
C ALA A 238 -0.30 -9.49 -7.54
N SER A 239 -0.41 -9.95 -8.80
CA SER A 239 -0.69 -11.35 -9.14
C SER A 239 0.42 -12.28 -8.65
N LEU A 240 1.69 -11.89 -8.82
CA LEU A 240 2.81 -12.66 -8.27
C LEU A 240 2.82 -12.66 -6.74
N GLU A 241 2.48 -11.56 -6.05
CA GLU A 241 2.32 -11.57 -4.59
C GLU A 241 1.16 -12.48 -4.14
N LYS A 242 0.02 -12.42 -4.84
CA LYS A 242 -1.16 -13.26 -4.57
C LYS A 242 -0.84 -14.75 -4.60
N ASN A 243 0.02 -15.16 -5.53
CA ASN A 243 0.39 -16.56 -5.76
C ASN A 243 1.66 -16.99 -5.00
N ALA A 244 2.40 -16.07 -4.38
CA ALA A 244 3.56 -16.40 -3.56
C ALA A 244 3.19 -17.20 -2.29
N ARG A 245 4.08 -18.03 -1.77
CA ARG A 245 3.92 -18.65 -0.45
C ARG A 245 4.08 -17.63 0.66
N LEU A 246 5.11 -16.82 0.57
CA LEU A 246 5.47 -15.77 1.52
C LEU A 246 5.77 -14.46 0.78
N VAL A 247 5.62 -13.33 1.45
CA VAL A 247 6.01 -12.01 0.95
C VAL A 247 6.99 -11.37 1.93
N ILE A 248 8.17 -11.02 1.45
CA ILE A 248 9.14 -10.19 2.19
C ILE A 248 9.17 -8.82 1.54
N THR A 249 8.96 -7.78 2.32
CA THR A 249 8.77 -6.43 1.78
C THR A 249 9.27 -5.35 2.73
N ASN A 250 9.63 -4.21 2.17
CA ASN A 250 9.80 -2.98 2.93
C ASN A 250 8.43 -2.28 3.16
N ASP A 251 8.40 -1.16 3.90
CA ASP A 251 7.23 -0.27 4.02
C ASP A 251 6.89 0.37 2.66
N THR A 252 6.05 -0.30 1.85
CA THR A 252 5.73 0.07 0.45
C THR A 252 4.25 -0.14 0.11
N GLY A 253 3.87 0.29 -1.11
CA GLY A 253 2.51 0.05 -1.63
C GLY A 253 2.19 -1.43 -1.84
N LEU A 254 3.16 -2.23 -2.31
CA LEU A 254 3.03 -3.68 -2.49
C LEU A 254 2.80 -4.41 -1.16
N MET A 255 3.40 -3.96 -0.06
CA MET A 255 3.10 -4.49 1.28
C MET A 255 1.59 -4.47 1.60
N HIS A 256 0.90 -3.40 1.23
CA HIS A 256 -0.54 -3.29 1.46
C HIS A 256 -1.35 -4.15 0.48
N ILE A 257 -0.87 -4.33 -0.74
CA ILE A 257 -1.46 -5.24 -1.73
C ILE A 257 -1.34 -6.68 -1.25
N ALA A 258 -0.17 -7.10 -0.77
CA ALA A 258 0.01 -8.42 -0.17
C ALA A 258 -0.92 -8.65 1.05
N ALA A 259 -1.13 -7.62 1.89
CA ALA A 259 -2.07 -7.69 2.99
C ALA A 259 -3.53 -7.83 2.52
N ALA A 260 -3.91 -7.22 1.39
CA ALA A 260 -5.23 -7.41 0.79
C ALA A 260 -5.49 -8.86 0.37
N PHE A 261 -4.46 -9.58 -0.05
CA PHE A 261 -4.53 -11.01 -0.36
C PHE A 261 -4.33 -11.93 0.86
N LYS A 262 -4.29 -11.37 2.07
CA LYS A 262 -4.06 -12.16 3.30
C LYS A 262 -2.78 -13.01 3.25
N LYS A 263 -1.75 -12.51 2.57
CA LYS A 263 -0.46 -13.22 2.52
C LYS A 263 0.24 -13.17 3.86
N LYS A 264 1.05 -14.20 4.16
CA LYS A 264 2.04 -14.14 5.23
C LYS A 264 3.13 -13.16 4.82
N ILE A 265 3.33 -12.12 5.62
CA ILE A 265 4.19 -10.98 5.28
C ILE A 265 5.25 -10.80 6.36
N LEU A 266 6.52 -10.77 5.95
CA LEU A 266 7.58 -10.17 6.75
C LEU A 266 7.82 -8.74 6.25
N SER A 267 7.43 -7.75 7.01
CA SER A 267 7.64 -6.35 6.67
C SER A 267 8.83 -5.76 7.42
N VAL A 268 9.82 -5.25 6.66
CA VAL A 268 11.06 -4.67 7.21
C VAL A 268 10.96 -3.14 7.26
N TRP A 269 11.20 -2.58 8.44
CA TRP A 269 10.98 -1.17 8.72
C TRP A 269 12.26 -0.44 9.12
N GLY A 270 12.67 0.54 8.29
CA GLY A 270 13.85 1.36 8.52
C GLY A 270 13.55 2.66 9.27
N ASN A 271 13.64 3.78 8.56
CA ASN A 271 13.47 5.13 9.13
C ASN A 271 12.05 5.49 9.56
N THR A 272 11.04 4.83 9.01
CA THR A 272 9.63 4.92 9.41
C THR A 272 9.34 3.98 10.58
N SER A 273 8.15 4.08 11.18
CA SER A 273 7.73 3.20 12.27
C SER A 273 6.29 2.73 12.06
N PRO A 274 5.96 1.48 12.44
CA PRO A 274 4.58 0.99 12.52
C PRO A 274 3.66 1.89 13.36
N GLU A 275 4.19 2.62 14.35
CA GLU A 275 3.45 3.59 15.18
C GLU A 275 2.77 4.71 14.37
N LEU A 276 3.20 4.95 13.14
CA LEU A 276 2.51 5.86 12.22
C LEU A 276 1.16 5.31 11.74
N GLY A 277 0.84 4.05 12.08
CA GLY A 277 -0.43 3.38 11.81
C GLY A 277 -0.56 2.91 10.36
N MET A 278 0.53 2.53 9.70
CA MET A 278 0.55 2.08 8.30
C MET A 278 1.23 0.71 8.10
N TYR A 279 1.21 -0.12 9.12
CA TYR A 279 1.68 -1.50 9.04
C TYR A 279 0.72 -2.38 8.20
N PRO A 280 1.09 -3.63 7.82
CA PRO A 280 0.17 -4.52 7.11
C PRO A 280 -1.16 -4.69 7.89
N TYR A 281 -2.28 -4.35 7.25
CA TYR A 281 -3.59 -4.39 7.90
C TYR A 281 -4.24 -5.76 7.78
N LEU A 282 -4.45 -6.44 8.89
CA LEU A 282 -5.04 -7.80 8.96
C LEU A 282 -4.43 -8.75 7.90
N PRO A 283 -3.11 -8.91 7.85
CA PRO A 283 -2.45 -9.81 6.90
C PRO A 283 -2.71 -11.29 7.25
N GLY A 284 -2.13 -12.21 6.51
CA GLY A 284 -2.17 -13.65 6.82
C GLY A 284 -1.52 -13.96 8.16
N MET A 285 -2.03 -14.98 8.83
CA MET A 285 -1.50 -15.46 10.12
C MET A 285 -0.04 -15.92 9.95
N GLY A 286 0.82 -15.60 10.91
CA GLY A 286 2.27 -15.79 10.82
C GLY A 286 3.04 -14.58 10.27
N SER A 287 2.35 -13.49 9.92
CA SER A 287 3.03 -12.26 9.50
C SER A 287 3.77 -11.59 10.67
N GLU A 288 4.95 -11.03 10.36
CA GLU A 288 5.78 -10.34 11.34
C GLU A 288 6.24 -8.96 10.85
N ILE A 289 6.50 -8.07 11.80
CA ILE A 289 7.13 -6.77 11.59
C ILE A 289 8.54 -6.83 12.14
N LEU A 290 9.53 -6.58 11.29
CA LEU A 290 10.94 -6.58 11.66
C LEU A 290 11.48 -5.15 11.63
N GLU A 291 12.00 -4.70 12.77
CA GLU A 291 12.52 -3.35 12.94
C GLU A 291 13.62 -3.30 14.00
N THR A 292 14.57 -2.38 13.87
CA THR A 292 15.55 -2.10 14.92
C THR A 292 14.94 -1.21 15.98
N LYS A 293 14.71 -1.75 17.16
CA LYS A 293 14.16 -1.02 18.32
C LYS A 293 15.24 -0.22 19.06
N GLY A 294 14.84 0.76 19.87
CA GLY A 294 15.73 1.50 20.77
C GLY A 294 16.62 2.56 20.10
N LEU A 295 16.46 2.85 18.82
CA LEU A 295 17.21 3.91 18.15
C LEU A 295 16.56 5.28 18.42
N SER A 296 17.26 6.17 19.14
CA SER A 296 16.76 7.51 19.50
C SER A 296 16.42 8.40 18.30
N CYS A 297 17.02 8.14 17.13
CA CYS A 297 16.73 8.87 15.90
C CYS A 297 15.46 8.39 15.18
N ARG A 298 14.87 7.23 15.56
CA ARG A 298 13.75 6.61 14.86
C ARG A 298 12.40 6.91 15.56
N PRO A 299 11.29 7.12 14.82
CA PRO A 299 11.25 7.37 13.37
C PRO A 299 11.85 8.72 13.00
N CYS A 300 12.68 8.77 11.95
CA CYS A 300 13.32 10.02 11.50
C CYS A 300 12.38 10.87 10.64
N SER A 301 11.43 10.23 9.98
CA SER A 301 10.52 10.85 9.03
C SER A 301 9.24 10.02 8.91
N LYS A 302 8.16 10.69 8.55
CA LYS A 302 6.90 10.03 8.17
C LYS A 302 6.92 9.43 6.75
N LEU A 303 7.91 9.77 5.91
CA LEU A 303 7.98 9.36 4.51
C LEU A 303 9.27 8.61 4.16
N GLY A 304 10.41 9.14 4.57
CA GLY A 304 11.74 8.66 4.21
C GLY A 304 12.66 9.77 3.71
N TYR A 305 13.92 9.40 3.42
CA TYR A 305 14.96 10.29 2.91
C TYR A 305 15.76 9.61 1.79
N ARG A 306 16.37 10.43 0.92
CA ARG A 306 17.29 9.94 -0.12
C ARG A 306 18.58 9.35 0.45
N GLN A 307 18.95 9.72 1.67
CA GLN A 307 20.09 9.20 2.44
C GLN A 307 19.80 9.30 3.93
N CYS A 308 20.50 8.51 4.75
CA CYS A 308 20.34 8.58 6.20
C CYS A 308 20.87 9.92 6.74
N PRO A 309 20.04 10.77 7.39
CA PRO A 309 20.49 12.06 7.94
C PRO A 309 21.60 11.92 8.98
N ARG A 310 21.65 10.79 9.69
CA ARG A 310 22.68 10.48 10.69
C ARG A 310 23.87 9.70 10.13
N LYS A 311 23.88 9.39 8.82
CA LYS A 311 24.92 8.64 8.07
C LYS A 311 25.18 7.21 8.55
N HIS A 312 24.66 6.75 9.69
CA HIS A 312 24.92 5.41 10.23
C HIS A 312 23.97 4.31 9.70
N PHE A 313 22.78 4.66 9.24
CA PHE A 313 21.73 3.78 8.70
C PHE A 313 21.43 2.53 9.56
N ARG A 314 21.70 2.59 10.87
CA ARG A 314 21.54 1.47 11.81
C ARG A 314 20.16 0.86 11.83
N CYS A 315 19.09 1.66 11.55
CA CYS A 315 17.72 1.16 11.49
C CYS A 315 17.51 0.04 10.46
N MET A 316 18.39 -0.08 9.45
CA MET A 316 18.41 -1.16 8.49
C MET A 316 19.65 -2.05 8.65
N ASN A 317 20.82 -1.45 8.92
CA ASN A 317 22.07 -2.22 9.07
C ASN A 317 22.02 -3.18 10.25
N ASP A 318 21.39 -2.78 11.37
CA ASP A 318 21.29 -3.61 12.58
C ASP A 318 20.11 -4.62 12.54
N ILE A 319 19.34 -4.71 11.43
CA ILE A 319 18.35 -5.77 11.24
C ILE A 319 19.07 -7.11 11.22
N PRO A 320 18.73 -8.07 12.11
CA PRO A 320 19.41 -9.37 12.15
C PRO A 320 18.93 -10.26 11.00
N GLU A 321 19.84 -10.67 10.14
CA GLU A 321 19.55 -11.52 8.96
C GLU A 321 18.98 -12.87 9.36
N ASP A 322 19.48 -13.44 10.44
CA ASP A 322 19.03 -14.73 10.96
C ASP A 322 17.52 -14.72 11.29
N ARG A 323 17.00 -13.58 11.80
CA ARG A 323 15.56 -13.44 12.04
C ARG A 323 14.71 -13.55 10.77
N ILE A 324 15.24 -13.07 9.63
CA ILE A 324 14.58 -13.20 8.34
C ILE A 324 14.59 -14.66 7.89
N ILE A 325 15.74 -15.31 7.99
CA ILE A 325 15.94 -16.71 7.61
C ILE A 325 15.07 -17.65 8.47
N ASP A 326 15.09 -17.44 9.79
CA ASP A 326 14.28 -18.22 10.73
C ASP A 326 12.78 -18.08 10.42
N TRP A 327 12.32 -16.86 10.13
CA TRP A 327 10.93 -16.64 9.77
C TRP A 327 10.58 -17.34 8.45
N VAL A 328 11.44 -17.27 7.42
CA VAL A 328 11.22 -17.97 6.15
C VAL A 328 11.14 -19.48 6.39
N LYS A 329 12.09 -20.08 7.12
CA LYS A 329 12.12 -21.51 7.40
C LYS A 329 10.93 -22.00 8.24
N LYS A 330 10.44 -21.16 9.16
CA LYS A 330 9.28 -21.47 10.01
C LYS A 330 7.96 -21.43 9.25
N GLU A 331 7.81 -20.51 8.30
CA GLU A 331 6.54 -20.24 7.64
C GLU A 331 6.35 -20.93 6.29
N LEU A 332 7.43 -21.61 5.79
CA LEU A 332 7.38 -22.50 4.63
C LEU A 332 6.68 -23.80 4.94
#